data_38996b378be4a0c77be548e3216b33f1
#
_entry.id   38996b378be4a0c77be548e3216b33f1
#
_cell.length_a   1.000
_cell.length_b   1.000
_cell.length_c   1.000
_cell.angle_alpha   90.00
_cell.angle_beta   90.00
_cell.angle_gamma   90.00
#
_symmetry.space_group_name_H-M   'P 1'
#
loop_
_entity.id
_entity.type
_entity.pdbx_description
1 polymer ?
#
loop_
_entity_poly.entity_id
_entity_poly.type
_entity_poly.pdbx_seq_one_letter_code
_entity_poly.pdbx_strand_id
1 'polypeptide(L)'
;MTAYSLNARVFWPLATCGCTALVCLLQALRGRAGPAGGREWGWPVPSPLPLLVLVLLLAGLGLGSRARWTGRRERRAKRGAARSPGGGGGAREPLRRALLEGFYEAQLRLSPHVLGHSRAHVSLVVGELVRAGKAPGRLALRGDFVQVGSAYEQHKVGSPDAFDVLVPLRLPPRLELRALPCSAGQPPGLRGAFLCALRVAAGAQGPPSLALCLAAGGEGGAPLLSAALVARWFQAQVQRCLAAVRARLQERCRVQLATNAAAGAPCPLALRIAPRSDYVCCHLSLAVHLTPAIPLGEGLYLTPWARGQPPGSPGTFWTLNVSKTEQRLLAWLRDQLPEDSCHLKCLQILKGLRELGGRALEPPWAAQWDRVLSSYVLKTALFWTLLRGPWQAWEDHFLVARLEDVVLCLVQGLQRGRLTHLFLGNPRLPETLSLPKFLKEASPVNLLADFDQPTLDRVASQLLSVWKQAPRIIRMHSGLGYRRQHPI
;
A
#
# COMPACT_ATOMS: atom_id res chain seq x y z
N MET A 1 4.11 -9.42 -41.61
CA MET A 1 3.47 -8.13 -41.36
C MET A 1 3.80 -7.72 -39.94
N THR A 2 4.74 -6.82 -39.75
CA THR A 2 5.17 -6.33 -38.44
C THR A 2 4.22 -5.23 -37.98
N ALA A 3 3.41 -5.52 -36.95
CA ALA A 3 2.55 -4.55 -36.34
C ALA A 3 3.39 -3.57 -35.48
N TYR A 4 3.48 -2.33 -35.91
CA TYR A 4 4.08 -1.25 -35.11
C TYR A 4 3.10 -0.84 -34.00
N SER A 5 3.42 -1.15 -32.75
CA SER A 5 2.67 -0.60 -31.62
C SER A 5 3.08 0.86 -31.39
N LEU A 6 2.19 1.78 -31.70
CA LEU A 6 2.40 3.20 -31.42
C LEU A 6 2.41 3.43 -29.90
N ASN A 7 3.53 3.92 -29.37
CA ASN A 7 3.65 4.21 -27.94
C ASN A 7 2.87 5.49 -27.61
N ALA A 8 1.74 5.36 -26.92
CA ALA A 8 0.83 6.46 -26.59
C ALA A 8 1.52 7.63 -25.87
N ARG A 9 2.60 7.39 -25.12
CA ARG A 9 3.39 8.44 -24.45
C ARG A 9 4.17 9.34 -25.41
N VAL A 10 4.37 8.90 -26.65
CA VAL A 10 5.06 9.67 -27.69
C VAL A 10 4.04 10.22 -28.70
N PHE A 11 2.96 9.49 -28.94
CA PHE A 11 1.90 9.88 -29.87
C PHE A 11 1.14 11.14 -29.40
N TRP A 12 0.71 11.20 -28.13
CA TRP A 12 -0.08 12.32 -27.64
C TRP A 12 0.66 13.67 -27.62
N PRO A 13 1.91 13.78 -27.13
CA PRO A 13 2.67 15.02 -27.26
C PRO A 13 2.91 15.46 -28.70
N LEU A 14 3.20 14.50 -29.61
CA LEU A 14 3.39 14.84 -31.04
C LEU A 14 2.09 15.24 -31.72
N ALA A 15 0.98 14.61 -31.41
CA ALA A 15 -0.34 14.98 -31.94
C ALA A 15 -0.78 16.36 -31.43
N THR A 16 -0.60 16.68 -30.14
CA THR A 16 -0.90 18.00 -29.60
C THR A 16 -0.02 19.08 -30.18
N CYS A 17 1.30 18.85 -30.30
CA CYS A 17 2.19 19.81 -30.97
C CYS A 17 1.83 20.00 -32.46
N GLY A 18 1.48 18.94 -33.19
CA GLY A 18 1.06 19.01 -34.58
C GLY A 18 -0.25 19.79 -34.75
N CYS A 19 -1.25 19.54 -33.89
CA CYS A 19 -2.52 20.28 -33.93
C CYS A 19 -2.32 21.79 -33.61
N THR A 20 -1.49 22.09 -32.59
CA THR A 20 -1.21 23.51 -32.24
C THR A 20 -0.48 24.24 -33.35
N ALA A 21 0.52 23.58 -34.00
CA ALA A 21 1.22 24.14 -35.13
C ALA A 21 0.27 24.39 -36.34
N LEU A 22 -0.65 23.46 -36.61
CA LEU A 22 -1.63 23.59 -37.67
C LEU A 22 -2.61 24.74 -37.41
N VAL A 23 -3.09 24.87 -36.18
CA VAL A 23 -3.98 25.99 -35.78
C VAL A 23 -3.26 27.34 -35.93
N CYS A 24 -2.01 27.46 -35.51
CA CYS A 24 -1.19 28.66 -35.68
C CYS A 24 -0.97 28.98 -37.18
N LEU A 25 -0.72 27.97 -38.01
CA LEU A 25 -0.55 28.13 -39.45
C LEU A 25 -1.84 28.60 -40.11
N LEU A 26 -2.97 28.02 -39.77
CA LEU A 26 -4.28 28.40 -40.27
C LEU A 26 -4.68 29.84 -39.84
N GLN A 27 -4.33 30.25 -38.64
CA GLN A 27 -4.53 31.62 -38.16
C GLN A 27 -3.62 32.60 -38.90
N ALA A 28 -2.37 32.26 -39.17
CA ALA A 28 -1.43 33.08 -39.95
C ALA A 28 -1.87 33.23 -41.42
N LEU A 29 -2.47 32.19 -42.01
CA LEU A 29 -3.02 32.23 -43.36
C LEU A 29 -4.33 33.04 -43.44
N ARG A 30 -5.19 32.97 -42.40
CA ARG A 30 -6.40 33.79 -42.29
C ARG A 30 -6.10 35.28 -42.12
N GLY A 31 -5.03 35.64 -41.41
CA GLY A 31 -4.59 37.03 -41.26
C GLY A 31 -4.08 37.70 -42.52
N ARG A 32 -3.86 36.93 -43.61
CA ARG A 32 -3.41 37.44 -44.92
C ARG A 32 -4.56 37.75 -45.92
N ALA A 33 -5.81 37.44 -45.57
CA ALA A 33 -6.96 37.56 -46.47
C ALA A 33 -7.99 38.58 -45.94
N GLY A 34 -7.56 39.78 -45.55
CA GLY A 34 -8.49 40.84 -45.13
C GLY A 34 -8.17 42.19 -45.81
N PRO A 35 -9.16 42.94 -46.34
CA PRO A 35 -8.93 44.22 -47.05
C PRO A 35 -8.63 45.36 -46.11
N ALA A 36 -7.94 46.32 -46.64
CA ALA A 36 -7.48 47.55 -46.02
C ALA A 36 -8.63 48.36 -45.36
N GLY A 37 -8.35 48.86 -44.16
CA GLY A 37 -9.12 49.97 -43.57
C GLY A 37 -9.34 49.85 -42.07
N GLY A 38 -8.62 50.65 -41.27
CA GLY A 38 -8.99 50.91 -39.89
C GLY A 38 -7.85 50.72 -38.87
N ARG A 39 -7.38 51.83 -38.39
CA ARG A 39 -6.41 52.03 -37.30
C ARG A 39 -6.73 51.19 -36.06
N GLU A 40 -5.66 50.63 -35.46
CA GLU A 40 -5.15 50.90 -34.11
C GLU A 40 -4.75 49.69 -33.30
N TRP A 41 -3.62 49.89 -32.59
CA TRP A 41 -2.97 49.09 -31.50
C TRP A 41 -2.24 47.84 -31.94
N GLY A 42 -0.98 48.09 -32.33
CA GLY A 42 0.00 47.05 -32.65
C GLY A 42 0.64 46.44 -31.42
N TRP A 43 0.44 45.16 -31.26
CA TRP A 43 1.41 44.28 -30.57
C TRP A 43 2.26 43.60 -31.64
N PRO A 44 3.60 43.55 -31.52
CA PRO A 44 4.45 42.88 -32.51
C PRO A 44 4.16 41.38 -32.44
N VAL A 45 3.64 40.85 -33.54
CA VAL A 45 3.45 39.39 -33.72
C VAL A 45 4.85 38.77 -33.76
N PRO A 46 5.25 37.91 -32.79
CA PRO A 46 6.55 37.27 -32.84
C PRO A 46 6.61 36.38 -34.09
N SER A 47 7.69 36.54 -34.86
CA SER A 47 7.94 35.73 -36.06
C SER A 47 7.94 34.23 -35.68
N PRO A 48 7.40 33.31 -36.49
CA PRO A 48 7.32 31.89 -36.19
C PRO A 48 8.69 31.19 -36.14
N LEU A 49 9.74 31.87 -36.55
CA LEU A 49 11.11 31.34 -36.63
C LEU A 49 11.66 30.84 -35.29
N PRO A 50 11.56 31.60 -34.15
CA PRO A 50 12.11 31.11 -32.88
C PRO A 50 11.36 29.89 -32.33
N LEU A 51 10.06 29.76 -32.62
CA LEU A 51 9.26 28.59 -32.19
C LEU A 51 9.65 27.33 -32.98
N LEU A 52 9.91 27.46 -34.27
CA LEU A 52 10.39 26.37 -35.13
C LEU A 52 11.78 25.89 -34.72
N VAL A 53 12.69 26.82 -34.39
CA VAL A 53 14.02 26.52 -33.89
C VAL A 53 13.95 25.82 -32.53
N LEU A 54 13.08 26.24 -31.62
CA LEU A 54 12.88 25.60 -30.32
C LEU A 54 12.36 24.16 -30.46
N VAL A 55 11.41 23.92 -31.36
CA VAL A 55 10.87 22.57 -31.64
C VAL A 55 11.95 21.65 -32.23
N LEU A 56 12.77 22.16 -33.15
CA LEU A 56 13.89 21.40 -33.73
C LEU A 56 14.99 21.10 -32.70
N LEU A 57 15.28 22.03 -31.79
CA LEU A 57 16.22 21.81 -30.69
C LEU A 57 15.71 20.78 -29.69
N LEU A 58 14.44 20.81 -29.32
CA LEU A 58 13.84 19.84 -28.42
C LEU A 58 13.75 18.44 -29.06
N ALA A 59 13.47 18.36 -30.35
CA ALA A 59 13.52 17.11 -31.11
C ALA A 59 14.95 16.54 -31.21
N GLY A 60 15.94 17.39 -31.42
CA GLY A 60 17.36 17.02 -31.45
C GLY A 60 17.89 16.51 -30.09
N LEU A 61 17.46 17.14 -28.99
CA LEU A 61 17.79 16.71 -27.63
C LEU A 61 17.12 15.37 -27.27
N GLY A 62 15.88 15.15 -27.73
CA GLY A 62 15.16 13.88 -27.57
C GLY A 62 15.82 12.72 -28.30
N LEU A 63 16.32 12.95 -29.51
CA LEU A 63 17.04 11.94 -30.31
C LEU A 63 18.45 11.67 -29.77
N GLY A 64 19.15 12.68 -29.29
CA GLY A 64 20.49 12.55 -28.69
C GLY A 64 20.49 11.82 -27.35
N SER A 65 19.44 11.95 -26.55
CA SER A 65 19.27 11.18 -25.30
C SER A 65 18.96 9.71 -25.57
N ARG A 66 18.20 9.41 -26.64
CA ARG A 66 17.89 8.03 -27.06
C ARG A 66 19.12 7.28 -27.59
N ALA A 67 19.97 7.93 -28.39
CA ALA A 67 21.18 7.32 -28.90
C ALA A 67 22.22 7.04 -27.79
N ARG A 68 22.30 7.90 -26.75
CA ARG A 68 23.13 7.66 -25.57
C ARG A 68 22.60 6.51 -24.70
N TRP A 69 21.28 6.32 -24.64
CA TRP A 69 20.67 5.28 -23.80
C TRP A 69 20.83 3.88 -24.43
N THR A 70 20.68 3.75 -25.76
CA THR A 70 20.90 2.47 -26.46
C THR A 70 22.38 2.06 -26.47
N GLY A 71 23.30 2.96 -26.70
CA GLY A 71 24.74 2.68 -26.66
C GLY A 71 25.27 2.31 -25.26
N ARG A 72 24.64 2.82 -24.18
CA ARG A 72 24.95 2.45 -22.79
C ARG A 72 24.45 1.04 -22.47
N ARG A 73 23.30 0.66 -23.01
CA ARG A 73 22.71 -0.69 -22.82
C ARG A 73 23.55 -1.78 -23.51
N GLU A 74 24.03 -1.53 -24.73
CA GLU A 74 24.89 -2.49 -25.45
C GLU A 74 26.30 -2.62 -24.83
N ARG A 75 26.90 -1.54 -24.32
CA ARG A 75 28.21 -1.60 -23.65
C ARG A 75 28.11 -2.30 -22.29
N ARG A 76 26.96 -2.21 -21.59
CA ARG A 76 26.72 -2.90 -20.33
C ARG A 76 26.47 -4.40 -20.54
N ALA A 77 25.77 -4.78 -21.60
CA ALA A 77 25.56 -6.19 -21.99
C ALA A 77 26.91 -6.88 -22.34
N LYS A 78 27.82 -6.20 -23.01
CA LYS A 78 29.15 -6.74 -23.35
C LYS A 78 30.12 -6.84 -22.17
N ARG A 79 29.98 -6.00 -21.13
CA ARG A 79 30.78 -6.10 -19.88
C ARG A 79 30.29 -7.17 -18.91
N GLY A 80 28.98 -7.47 -18.92
CA GLY A 80 28.40 -8.56 -18.11
C GLY A 80 28.75 -9.97 -18.61
N ALA A 81 29.08 -10.12 -19.91
CA ALA A 81 29.43 -11.40 -20.51
C ALA A 81 30.87 -11.89 -20.19
N ALA A 82 31.72 -11.06 -19.56
CA ALA A 82 33.15 -11.36 -19.36
C ALA A 82 33.52 -11.89 -17.96
N ARG A 83 32.54 -12.18 -17.06
CA ARG A 83 32.82 -12.80 -15.75
C ARG A 83 31.78 -13.86 -15.42
N SER A 84 32.05 -15.08 -15.83
CA SER A 84 31.45 -16.30 -15.24
C SER A 84 32.56 -17.27 -14.85
N PRO A 85 32.65 -17.69 -13.61
CA PRO A 85 33.29 -18.93 -13.26
C PRO A 85 32.21 -20.03 -13.13
N GLY A 86 32.29 -21.03 -13.96
CA GLY A 86 32.00 -22.43 -13.70
C GLY A 86 30.61 -22.91 -13.34
N GLY A 87 30.02 -23.71 -14.20
CA GLY A 87 29.23 -24.89 -13.84
C GLY A 87 27.70 -24.82 -13.96
N GLY A 88 27.17 -25.37 -15.05
CA GLY A 88 25.86 -26.08 -15.07
C GLY A 88 24.52 -25.32 -14.90
N GLY A 89 24.51 -24.07 -14.48
CA GLY A 89 23.30 -23.28 -14.18
C GLY A 89 22.87 -22.25 -15.24
N GLY A 90 23.72 -21.98 -16.22
CA GLY A 90 23.65 -20.78 -17.04
C GLY A 90 22.38 -20.59 -17.90
N ALA A 91 21.70 -21.66 -18.31
CA ALA A 91 20.50 -21.55 -19.15
C ALA A 91 19.17 -21.55 -18.36
N ARG A 92 19.16 -22.04 -17.13
CA ARG A 92 17.94 -22.17 -16.29
C ARG A 92 17.54 -20.86 -15.63
N GLU A 93 18.50 -20.04 -15.23
CA GLU A 93 18.25 -18.78 -14.53
C GLU A 93 17.60 -17.70 -15.40
N PRO A 94 18.07 -17.42 -16.66
CA PRO A 94 17.40 -16.51 -17.56
C PRO A 94 15.95 -16.91 -17.87
N LEU A 95 15.70 -18.22 -18.06
CA LEU A 95 14.36 -18.74 -18.32
C LEU A 95 13.43 -18.56 -17.10
N ARG A 96 13.95 -18.80 -15.90
CA ARG A 96 13.21 -18.59 -14.63
C ARG A 96 12.88 -17.11 -14.44
N ARG A 97 13.82 -16.23 -14.72
CA ARG A 97 13.63 -14.78 -14.69
C ARG A 97 12.54 -14.33 -15.65
N ALA A 98 12.62 -14.71 -16.92
CA ALA A 98 11.65 -14.36 -17.95
C ALA A 98 10.23 -14.81 -17.56
N LEU A 99 10.10 -16.00 -16.95
CA LEU A 99 8.81 -16.52 -16.49
C LEU A 99 8.25 -15.70 -15.31
N LEU A 100 9.07 -15.34 -14.34
CA LEU A 100 8.65 -14.52 -13.20
C LEU A 100 8.28 -13.09 -13.63
N GLU A 101 9.01 -12.51 -14.57
CA GLU A 101 8.69 -11.22 -15.17
C GLU A 101 7.38 -11.29 -15.98
N GLY A 102 7.17 -12.34 -16.76
CA GLY A 102 5.92 -12.56 -17.48
C GLY A 102 4.74 -12.74 -16.54
N PHE A 103 4.89 -13.48 -15.44
CA PHE A 103 3.88 -13.61 -14.38
C PHE A 103 3.57 -12.27 -13.73
N TYR A 104 4.60 -11.49 -13.41
CA TYR A 104 4.44 -10.16 -12.82
C TYR A 104 3.66 -9.22 -13.74
N GLU A 105 4.07 -9.10 -15.00
CA GLU A 105 3.43 -8.16 -15.96
C GLU A 105 2.00 -8.58 -16.33
N ALA A 106 1.74 -9.89 -16.49
CA ALA A 106 0.44 -10.38 -16.95
C ALA A 106 -0.61 -10.50 -15.84
N GLN A 107 -0.21 -10.80 -14.58
CA GLN A 107 -1.16 -11.19 -13.55
C GLN A 107 -1.09 -10.35 -12.26
N LEU A 108 0.05 -9.75 -11.94
CA LEU A 108 0.25 -9.08 -10.66
C LEU A 108 0.28 -7.58 -10.77
N ARG A 109 0.86 -7.06 -11.83
CA ARG A 109 1.01 -5.62 -12.02
C ARG A 109 -0.33 -4.96 -12.29
N LEU A 110 -0.71 -4.06 -11.40
CA LEU A 110 -1.91 -3.24 -11.59
C LEU A 110 -1.59 -2.02 -12.45
N SER A 111 -2.55 -1.63 -13.32
CA SER A 111 -2.45 -0.38 -14.07
C SER A 111 -2.33 0.80 -13.11
N PRO A 112 -1.26 1.62 -13.20
CA PRO A 112 -1.11 2.82 -12.38
C PRO A 112 -2.27 3.81 -12.56
N HIS A 113 -2.84 3.88 -13.77
CA HIS A 113 -4.00 4.70 -14.10
C HIS A 113 -5.23 4.25 -13.31
N VAL A 114 -5.59 2.96 -13.38
CA VAL A 114 -6.76 2.41 -12.66
C VAL A 114 -6.61 2.58 -11.16
N LEU A 115 -5.42 2.26 -10.61
CA LEU A 115 -5.15 2.42 -9.20
C LEU A 115 -5.16 3.89 -8.77
N GLY A 116 -4.68 4.81 -9.61
CA GLY A 116 -4.70 6.26 -9.37
C GLY A 116 -6.12 6.81 -9.30
N HIS A 117 -6.98 6.46 -10.25
CA HIS A 117 -8.40 6.83 -10.24
C HIS A 117 -9.14 6.26 -9.03
N SER A 118 -8.91 4.99 -8.71
CA SER A 118 -9.52 4.36 -7.54
C SER A 118 -9.11 5.07 -6.24
N ARG A 119 -7.82 5.42 -6.09
CA ARG A 119 -7.32 6.20 -4.93
C ARG A 119 -7.97 7.58 -4.83
N ALA A 120 -8.07 8.29 -5.95
CA ALA A 120 -8.70 9.62 -5.99
C ALA A 120 -10.17 9.53 -5.58
N HIS A 121 -10.89 8.53 -6.07
CA HIS A 121 -12.30 8.32 -5.72
C HIS A 121 -12.51 7.98 -4.24
N VAL A 122 -11.69 7.08 -3.70
CA VAL A 122 -11.66 6.78 -2.26
C VAL A 122 -11.36 8.03 -1.44
N SER A 123 -10.38 8.84 -1.86
CA SER A 123 -10.01 10.07 -1.17
C SER A 123 -11.15 11.09 -1.14
N LEU A 124 -11.90 11.22 -2.24
CA LEU A 124 -13.07 12.07 -2.32
C LEU A 124 -14.14 11.65 -1.31
N VAL A 125 -14.55 10.38 -1.35
CA VAL A 125 -15.62 9.85 -0.50
C VAL A 125 -15.26 9.91 0.97
N VAL A 126 -14.06 9.43 1.33
CA VAL A 126 -13.58 9.46 2.72
C VAL A 126 -13.39 10.89 3.21
N GLY A 127 -12.88 11.78 2.36
CA GLY A 127 -12.71 13.20 2.70
C GLY A 127 -14.01 13.90 3.04
N GLU A 128 -15.10 13.67 2.26
CA GLU A 128 -16.43 14.19 2.57
C GLU A 128 -16.95 13.65 3.90
N LEU A 129 -16.79 12.34 4.11
CA LEU A 129 -17.27 11.65 5.31
C LEU A 129 -16.57 12.16 6.58
N VAL A 130 -15.24 12.26 6.59
CA VAL A 130 -14.50 12.68 7.80
C VAL A 130 -14.68 14.17 8.12
N ARG A 131 -14.89 15.00 7.09
CA ARG A 131 -15.23 16.44 7.28
C ARG A 131 -16.58 16.61 7.96
N ALA A 132 -17.58 15.81 7.59
CA ALA A 132 -18.90 15.83 8.21
C ALA A 132 -18.87 15.37 9.69
N GLY A 133 -17.87 14.61 10.11
CA GLY A 133 -17.72 14.12 11.48
C GLY A 133 -16.93 15.03 12.42
N LYS A 134 -16.51 16.20 11.98
CA LYS A 134 -15.82 17.18 12.86
C LYS A 134 -16.77 17.73 13.93
N ALA A 135 -16.30 17.76 15.17
CA ALA A 135 -16.99 18.44 16.25
C ALA A 135 -15.99 18.94 17.30
N PRO A 136 -16.07 20.19 17.76
CA PRO A 136 -15.20 20.72 18.79
C PRO A 136 -15.58 20.20 20.18
N GLY A 137 -14.60 20.14 21.09
CA GLY A 137 -14.82 19.92 22.53
C GLY A 137 -15.26 18.51 22.94
N ARG A 138 -15.43 17.57 22.03
CA ARG A 138 -15.88 16.18 22.31
C ARG A 138 -15.09 15.16 21.49
N LEU A 139 -15.29 13.88 21.78
CA LEU A 139 -14.79 12.81 20.93
C LEU A 139 -15.43 12.96 19.54
N ALA A 140 -14.59 13.12 18.50
CA ALA A 140 -15.02 13.38 17.14
C ALA A 140 -14.01 12.87 16.13
N LEU A 141 -14.38 12.83 14.85
CA LEU A 141 -13.41 12.66 13.77
C LEU A 141 -12.54 13.94 13.66
N ARG A 142 -11.23 13.79 13.49
CA ARG A 142 -10.32 14.94 13.37
C ARG A 142 -10.58 15.74 12.11
N GLY A 143 -11.09 15.06 11.06
CA GLY A 143 -11.49 15.66 9.79
C GLY A 143 -10.46 15.50 8.69
N ASP A 144 -9.40 14.77 8.96
CA ASP A 144 -8.43 14.23 8.01
C ASP A 144 -8.41 12.70 8.08
N PHE A 145 -7.65 12.07 7.19
CA PHE A 145 -7.48 10.63 7.15
C PHE A 145 -6.08 10.27 6.66
N VAL A 146 -5.65 9.05 6.96
CA VAL A 146 -4.33 8.55 6.58
C VAL A 146 -4.50 7.33 5.69
N GLN A 147 -4.01 7.43 4.48
CA GLN A 147 -3.99 6.36 3.50
C GLN A 147 -2.86 5.40 3.82
N VAL A 148 -3.18 4.12 4.00
CA VAL A 148 -2.23 3.09 4.42
C VAL A 148 -2.38 1.81 3.60
N GLY A 149 -1.39 0.94 3.70
CA GLY A 149 -1.42 -0.38 3.09
C GLY A 149 -1.01 -0.43 1.61
N SER A 150 -1.07 -1.62 1.05
CA SER A 150 -0.44 -1.99 -0.22
C SER A 150 -0.88 -1.15 -1.42
N ALA A 151 -2.12 -0.65 -1.41
CA ALA A 151 -2.64 0.21 -2.47
C ALA A 151 -1.91 1.56 -2.54
N TYR A 152 -1.41 2.07 -1.42
CA TYR A 152 -0.71 3.35 -1.34
C TYR A 152 0.82 3.18 -1.30
N GLU A 153 1.30 2.00 -0.96
CA GLU A 153 2.71 1.62 -0.88
C GLU A 153 3.25 1.00 -2.18
N GLN A 154 2.47 1.00 -3.26
CA GLN A 154 2.84 0.52 -4.60
C GLN A 154 3.16 -0.99 -4.71
N HIS A 155 2.74 -1.80 -3.75
CA HIS A 155 2.94 -3.26 -3.80
C HIS A 155 1.64 -4.06 -3.75
N LYS A 156 0.50 -3.44 -4.12
CA LYS A 156 -0.77 -4.14 -4.27
C LYS A 156 -0.73 -5.06 -5.48
N VAL A 157 -1.32 -6.24 -5.34
CA VAL A 157 -1.46 -7.25 -6.40
C VAL A 157 -2.93 -7.60 -6.60
N GLY A 158 -3.21 -8.20 -7.73
CA GLY A 158 -4.49 -8.77 -8.03
C GLY A 158 -5.53 -7.73 -8.44
N SER A 159 -6.33 -7.15 -7.52
CA SER A 159 -7.39 -6.20 -7.84
C SER A 159 -7.17 -4.84 -7.16
N PRO A 160 -7.45 -3.72 -7.84
CA PRO A 160 -7.36 -2.37 -7.27
C PRO A 160 -8.61 -1.97 -6.47
N ASP A 161 -9.29 -2.92 -5.83
CA ASP A 161 -10.63 -2.78 -5.26
C ASP A 161 -10.68 -2.62 -3.74
N ALA A 162 -9.60 -2.90 -3.00
CA ALA A 162 -9.56 -2.79 -1.55
C ALA A 162 -8.54 -1.76 -1.07
N PHE A 163 -8.94 -0.91 -0.13
CA PHE A 163 -8.16 0.20 0.41
C PHE A 163 -8.27 0.27 1.92
N ASP A 164 -7.18 0.55 2.59
CA ASP A 164 -7.14 0.72 4.04
C ASP A 164 -6.90 2.19 4.39
N VAL A 165 -7.70 2.69 5.32
CA VAL A 165 -7.65 4.10 5.73
C VAL A 165 -7.75 4.19 7.25
N LEU A 166 -6.81 4.89 7.87
CA LEU A 166 -6.92 5.29 9.26
C LEU A 166 -7.67 6.61 9.36
N VAL A 167 -8.62 6.67 10.27
CA VAL A 167 -9.40 7.88 10.56
C VAL A 167 -8.99 8.40 11.94
N PRO A 168 -8.13 9.43 12.00
CA PRO A 168 -7.68 9.99 13.25
C PRO A 168 -8.85 10.57 14.05
N LEU A 169 -8.87 10.26 15.33
CA LEU A 169 -9.85 10.77 16.28
C LEU A 169 -9.30 12.03 16.97
N ARG A 170 -10.19 12.98 17.21
CA ARG A 170 -9.95 14.12 18.08
C ARG A 170 -10.47 13.76 19.46
N LEU A 171 -9.59 13.75 20.43
CA LEU A 171 -9.92 13.59 21.84
C LEU A 171 -10.26 14.95 22.47
N PRO A 172 -11.05 14.99 23.52
CA PRO A 172 -11.29 16.22 24.29
C PRO A 172 -9.97 16.80 24.80
N PRO A 173 -9.79 18.14 24.80
CA PRO A 173 -8.50 18.77 25.13
C PRO A 173 -7.96 18.47 26.53
N ARG A 174 -8.86 18.17 27.50
CA ARG A 174 -8.51 17.88 28.91
C ARG A 174 -8.30 16.38 29.15
N LEU A 175 -8.37 15.54 28.12
CA LEU A 175 -8.19 14.11 28.26
C LEU A 175 -6.71 13.75 28.07
N GLU A 176 -6.04 13.48 29.15
CA GLU A 176 -4.69 12.90 29.13
C GLU A 176 -4.79 11.39 29.13
N LEU A 177 -4.22 10.76 28.09
CA LEU A 177 -4.13 9.31 27.96
C LEU A 177 -2.69 8.85 28.17
N ARG A 178 -2.52 7.85 29.02
CA ARG A 178 -1.24 7.15 29.18
C ARG A 178 -1.33 5.77 28.56
N ALA A 179 -0.49 5.50 27.55
CA ALA A 179 -0.37 4.18 26.98
C ALA A 179 0.45 3.29 27.95
N LEU A 180 -0.16 2.19 28.37
CA LEU A 180 0.48 1.17 29.21
C LEU A 180 0.73 -0.06 28.36
N PRO A 181 1.99 -0.38 28.03
CA PRO A 181 2.31 -1.62 27.33
C PRO A 181 1.82 -2.84 28.11
N CYS A 182 1.18 -3.77 27.45
CA CYS A 182 0.82 -5.04 28.05
C CYS A 182 2.09 -5.87 28.21
N SER A 183 2.50 -6.08 29.45
CA SER A 183 3.73 -6.82 29.83
C SER A 183 3.66 -8.31 29.51
N ALA A 184 4.78 -9.01 29.71
CA ALA A 184 4.93 -10.45 29.50
C ALA A 184 3.81 -11.26 30.18
N GLY A 185 3.28 -12.26 29.48
CA GLY A 185 2.15 -13.08 29.95
C GLY A 185 0.89 -12.94 29.09
N GLN A 186 1.00 -12.33 27.91
CA GLN A 186 -0.14 -12.21 26.99
C GLN A 186 -0.72 -13.60 26.65
N PRO A 187 -2.05 -13.73 26.68
CA PRO A 187 -2.71 -14.98 26.29
C PRO A 187 -2.40 -15.34 24.84
N PRO A 188 -2.54 -16.62 24.47
CA PRO A 188 -2.44 -17.07 23.09
C PRO A 188 -3.35 -16.25 22.17
N GLY A 189 -2.86 -15.88 20.99
CA GLY A 189 -3.55 -15.01 20.03
C GLY A 189 -3.22 -13.53 20.16
N LEU A 190 -2.47 -13.11 21.20
CA LEU A 190 -2.07 -11.72 21.42
C LEU A 190 -0.54 -11.51 21.40
N ARG A 191 0.24 -12.59 21.39
CA ARG A 191 1.71 -12.55 21.54
C ARG A 191 2.44 -11.94 20.34
N GLY A 192 1.84 -12.01 19.15
CA GLY A 192 2.42 -11.52 17.90
C GLY A 192 2.17 -10.03 17.62
N ALA A 193 1.66 -9.25 18.60
CA ALA A 193 1.34 -7.84 18.44
C ALA A 193 1.86 -7.00 19.61
N PHE A 194 2.17 -5.73 19.34
CA PHE A 194 2.41 -4.76 20.39
C PHE A 194 1.06 -4.22 20.88
N LEU A 195 0.67 -4.62 22.07
CA LEU A 195 -0.59 -4.22 22.67
C LEU A 195 -0.36 -3.25 23.82
N CYS A 196 -1.29 -2.32 23.98
CA CYS A 196 -1.34 -1.41 25.13
C CYS A 196 -2.78 -1.17 25.57
N ALA A 197 -2.94 -0.84 26.86
CA ALA A 197 -4.15 -0.25 27.39
C ALA A 197 -3.99 1.28 27.49
N LEU A 198 -5.05 2.03 27.24
CA LEU A 198 -5.04 3.49 27.38
C LEU A 198 -5.74 3.87 28.67
N ARG A 199 -4.95 4.28 29.67
CA ARG A 199 -5.44 4.77 30.96
C ARG A 199 -5.76 6.25 30.87
N VAL A 200 -6.91 6.64 31.41
CA VAL A 200 -7.29 8.05 31.58
C VAL A 200 -6.66 8.58 32.87
N ALA A 201 -6.02 9.75 32.81
CA ALA A 201 -5.43 10.37 34.01
C ALA A 201 -6.50 10.70 35.04
N ALA A 202 -6.15 10.55 36.32
CA ALA A 202 -7.05 10.86 37.42
C ALA A 202 -7.47 12.35 37.40
N GLY A 203 -8.77 12.61 37.61
CA GLY A 203 -9.32 13.97 37.57
C GLY A 203 -9.73 14.51 36.22
N ALA A 204 -9.48 13.75 35.13
CA ALA A 204 -9.94 14.13 33.79
C ALA A 204 -11.47 13.92 33.67
N GLN A 205 -12.24 15.00 33.84
CA GLN A 205 -13.67 15.00 33.52
C GLN A 205 -13.85 15.11 32.03
N GLY A 206 -14.26 14.00 31.41
CA GLY A 206 -14.61 13.97 29.99
C GLY A 206 -16.08 14.29 29.73
N PRO A 207 -16.44 14.78 28.55
CA PRO A 207 -17.85 14.97 28.20
C PRO A 207 -18.62 13.63 28.23
N PRO A 208 -19.95 13.64 28.39
CA PRO A 208 -20.77 12.41 28.49
C PRO A 208 -20.55 11.43 27.35
N SER A 209 -20.23 11.91 26.15
CA SER A 209 -19.93 11.08 25.00
C SER A 209 -18.66 10.24 25.15
N LEU A 210 -17.71 10.66 25.97
CA LEU A 210 -16.49 9.91 26.27
C LEU A 210 -16.74 8.86 27.35
N ALA A 211 -17.62 9.17 28.35
CA ALA A 211 -17.97 8.22 29.39
C ALA A 211 -18.51 6.89 28.83
N LEU A 212 -19.21 6.95 27.67
CA LEU A 212 -19.68 5.78 26.95
C LEU A 212 -18.55 4.91 26.35
N CYS A 213 -17.33 5.45 26.27
CA CYS A 213 -16.16 4.77 25.72
C CYS A 213 -15.18 4.28 26.80
N LEU A 214 -15.49 4.51 28.09
CA LEU A 214 -14.65 4.11 29.22
C LEU A 214 -15.09 2.75 29.78
N ALA A 215 -14.09 1.94 30.15
CA ALA A 215 -14.27 0.70 30.88
C ALA A 215 -13.62 0.81 32.27
N ALA A 216 -14.14 0.07 33.25
CA ALA A 216 -13.54 0.01 34.56
C ALA A 216 -12.11 -0.52 34.51
N GLY A 217 -11.19 0.11 35.19
CA GLY A 217 -9.77 -0.24 35.25
C GLY A 217 -9.43 -1.22 36.35
N GLY A 218 -10.12 -2.35 36.50
CA GLY A 218 -9.89 -3.29 37.60
C GLY A 218 -10.28 -2.74 38.98
N GLU A 219 -10.12 -3.52 40.05
CA GLU A 219 -10.45 -3.08 41.42
C GLU A 219 -9.69 -1.80 41.82
N GLY A 220 -10.40 -0.68 41.96
CA GLY A 220 -9.83 0.62 42.35
C GLY A 220 -8.97 1.32 41.28
N GLY A 221 -8.88 0.82 40.05
CA GLY A 221 -8.05 1.37 38.99
C GLY A 221 -8.70 2.54 38.25
N ALA A 222 -7.87 3.48 37.75
CA ALA A 222 -8.33 4.55 36.85
C ALA A 222 -8.98 3.98 35.58
N PRO A 223 -10.02 4.66 35.01
CA PRO A 223 -10.75 4.16 33.86
C PRO A 223 -9.87 4.00 32.64
N LEU A 224 -10.18 3.00 31.83
CA LEU A 224 -9.48 2.69 30.57
C LEU A 224 -10.35 3.10 29.37
N LEU A 225 -9.72 3.67 28.35
CA LEU A 225 -10.40 3.91 27.08
C LEU A 225 -10.53 2.57 26.34
N SER A 226 -11.78 2.07 26.24
CA SER A 226 -12.07 0.79 25.62
C SER A 226 -12.01 0.89 24.10
N ALA A 227 -11.14 0.08 23.49
CA ALA A 227 -11.03 -0.02 22.04
C ALA A 227 -12.34 -0.51 21.40
N ALA A 228 -13.03 -1.46 22.05
CA ALA A 228 -14.31 -1.99 21.56
C ALA A 228 -15.43 -0.95 21.61
N LEU A 229 -15.52 -0.18 22.67
CA LEU A 229 -16.54 0.87 22.81
C LEU A 229 -16.28 2.02 21.83
N VAL A 230 -15.02 2.43 21.66
CA VAL A 230 -14.62 3.43 20.65
C VAL A 230 -14.95 2.93 19.25
N ALA A 231 -14.73 1.65 18.95
CA ALA A 231 -15.06 1.07 17.64
C ALA A 231 -16.58 1.10 17.37
N ARG A 232 -17.42 0.78 18.35
CA ARG A 232 -18.88 0.91 18.25
C ARG A 232 -19.32 2.36 18.07
N TRP A 233 -18.78 3.27 18.86
CA TRP A 233 -19.02 4.70 18.71
C TRP A 233 -18.62 5.18 17.29
N PHE A 234 -17.47 4.77 16.81
CA PHE A 234 -16.98 5.10 15.47
C PHE A 234 -17.93 4.64 14.38
N GLN A 235 -18.44 3.40 14.48
CA GLN A 235 -19.43 2.87 13.53
C GLN A 235 -20.68 3.76 13.49
N ALA A 236 -21.25 4.09 14.64
CA ALA A 236 -22.42 4.97 14.74
C ALA A 236 -22.12 6.37 14.19
N GLN A 237 -20.91 6.90 14.43
CA GLN A 237 -20.49 8.19 13.91
C GLN A 237 -20.36 8.16 12.38
N VAL A 238 -19.73 7.12 11.80
CA VAL A 238 -19.61 6.96 10.34
C VAL A 238 -20.99 6.83 9.70
N GLN A 239 -21.93 6.10 10.29
CA GLN A 239 -23.31 6.01 9.80
C GLN A 239 -24.00 7.39 9.72
N ARG A 240 -23.87 8.20 10.77
CA ARG A 240 -24.41 9.58 10.80
C ARG A 240 -23.76 10.45 9.72
N CYS A 241 -22.43 10.40 9.62
CA CYS A 241 -21.71 11.15 8.59
C CYS A 241 -22.11 10.73 7.18
N LEU A 242 -22.25 9.42 6.95
CA LEU A 242 -22.68 8.88 5.65
C LEU A 242 -24.08 9.37 5.27
N ALA A 243 -25.02 9.40 6.22
CA ALA A 243 -26.36 9.95 6.00
C ALA A 243 -26.31 11.44 5.61
N ALA A 244 -25.45 12.23 6.30
CA ALA A 244 -25.29 13.67 6.04
C ALA A 244 -24.65 13.98 4.68
N VAL A 245 -23.78 13.11 4.15
CA VAL A 245 -23.09 13.34 2.87
C VAL A 245 -23.72 12.62 1.68
N ARG A 246 -24.73 11.78 1.91
CA ARG A 246 -25.35 10.93 0.88
C ARG A 246 -25.81 11.72 -0.34
N ALA A 247 -26.54 12.82 -0.14
CA ALA A 247 -27.05 13.64 -1.23
C ALA A 247 -25.92 14.20 -2.12
N ARG A 248 -24.81 14.62 -1.51
CA ARG A 248 -23.64 15.17 -2.24
C ARG A 248 -22.87 14.11 -3.04
N LEU A 249 -22.92 12.86 -2.58
CA LEU A 249 -22.19 11.76 -3.22
C LEU A 249 -23.01 11.00 -4.26
N GLN A 250 -24.36 11.11 -4.22
CA GLN A 250 -25.27 10.28 -5.02
C GLN A 250 -25.09 10.42 -6.54
N GLU A 251 -24.64 11.57 -7.02
CA GLU A 251 -24.36 11.77 -8.45
C GLU A 251 -23.09 11.04 -8.91
N ARG A 252 -22.12 10.87 -8.02
CA ARG A 252 -20.79 10.31 -8.32
C ARG A 252 -20.66 8.83 -8.00
N CYS A 253 -21.33 8.38 -6.95
CA CYS A 253 -21.21 6.99 -6.50
C CYS A 253 -22.35 6.59 -5.57
N ARG A 254 -22.53 5.27 -5.45
CA ARG A 254 -23.34 4.66 -4.40
C ARG A 254 -22.41 4.22 -3.29
N VAL A 255 -22.63 4.71 -2.08
CA VAL A 255 -21.85 4.35 -0.89
C VAL A 255 -22.74 3.58 0.09
N GLN A 256 -22.26 2.42 0.51
CA GLN A 256 -22.96 1.56 1.49
C GLN A 256 -21.98 1.13 2.57
N LEU A 257 -22.50 1.04 3.80
CA LEU A 257 -21.78 0.38 4.87
C LEU A 257 -21.97 -1.13 4.72
N ALA A 258 -20.89 -1.88 4.59
CA ALA A 258 -20.93 -3.31 4.59
C ALA A 258 -21.06 -3.79 6.05
N THR A 259 -22.20 -4.38 6.37
CA THR A 259 -22.41 -5.02 7.67
C THR A 259 -21.77 -6.40 7.65
N ASN A 260 -20.56 -6.53 8.20
CA ASN A 260 -19.96 -7.84 8.44
C ASN A 260 -20.62 -8.48 9.67
N ALA A 261 -21.84 -8.99 9.49
CA ALA A 261 -22.57 -9.67 10.56
C ALA A 261 -21.87 -10.93 11.09
N ALA A 262 -20.94 -11.50 10.32
CA ALA A 262 -20.29 -12.78 10.65
C ALA A 262 -19.06 -12.68 11.57
N ALA A 263 -18.48 -11.50 11.80
CA ALA A 263 -17.17 -11.40 12.45
C ALA A 263 -17.19 -10.90 13.91
N GLY A 264 -18.33 -10.49 14.45
CA GLY A 264 -18.44 -10.03 15.85
C GLY A 264 -17.54 -8.82 16.23
N ALA A 265 -16.61 -8.43 15.37
CA ALA A 265 -15.66 -7.34 15.60
C ALA A 265 -16.09 -6.09 14.81
N PRO A 266 -16.27 -4.94 15.48
CA PRO A 266 -16.72 -3.70 14.86
C PRO A 266 -15.66 -2.98 14.01
N CYS A 267 -14.45 -3.49 13.93
CA CYS A 267 -13.34 -2.88 13.18
C CYS A 267 -12.46 -3.92 12.46
N PRO A 268 -11.95 -3.59 11.26
CA PRO A 268 -12.20 -2.38 10.49
C PRO A 268 -13.61 -2.30 9.94
N LEU A 269 -14.14 -1.08 9.83
CA LEU A 269 -15.46 -0.84 9.27
C LEU A 269 -15.36 -0.78 7.73
N ALA A 270 -16.08 -1.62 7.02
CA ALA A 270 -16.01 -1.69 5.57
C ALA A 270 -17.08 -0.79 4.91
N LEU A 271 -16.63 0.14 4.05
CA LEU A 271 -17.48 0.85 3.11
C LEU A 271 -17.37 0.19 1.74
N ARG A 272 -18.50 -0.04 1.08
CA ARG A 272 -18.56 -0.40 -0.33
C ARG A 272 -18.89 0.85 -1.12
N ILE A 273 -18.03 1.22 -2.05
CA ILE A 273 -18.22 2.36 -2.96
C ILE A 273 -18.38 1.79 -4.36
N ALA A 274 -19.53 2.03 -4.98
CA ALA A 274 -19.78 1.71 -6.38
C ALA A 274 -19.83 3.02 -7.17
N PRO A 275 -18.76 3.37 -7.91
CA PRO A 275 -18.75 4.55 -8.77
C PRO A 275 -19.83 4.45 -9.84
N ARG A 276 -20.42 5.57 -10.25
CA ARG A 276 -21.31 5.62 -11.42
C ARG A 276 -20.48 5.57 -12.71
N SER A 277 -21.04 4.98 -13.75
CA SER A 277 -20.37 4.68 -15.02
C SER A 277 -19.67 5.85 -15.69
N ASP A 278 -20.18 7.05 -15.50
CA ASP A 278 -19.69 8.28 -16.15
C ASP A 278 -18.33 8.75 -15.61
N TYR A 279 -17.89 8.20 -14.48
CA TYR A 279 -16.69 8.65 -13.76
C TYR A 279 -15.51 7.69 -13.81
N VAL A 280 -15.73 6.43 -14.17
CA VAL A 280 -14.68 5.41 -14.05
C VAL A 280 -14.69 4.50 -15.26
N CYS A 281 -13.59 4.47 -15.96
CA CYS A 281 -13.32 3.52 -17.05
C CYS A 281 -13.36 2.03 -16.62
N CYS A 282 -13.60 1.76 -15.34
CA CYS A 282 -13.63 0.43 -14.76
C CYS A 282 -14.79 0.36 -13.77
N HIS A 283 -15.77 -0.47 -14.02
CA HIS A 283 -16.92 -0.73 -13.15
C HIS A 283 -16.52 -1.45 -11.85
N LEU A 284 -15.52 -0.94 -11.14
CA LEU A 284 -14.99 -1.55 -9.93
C LEU A 284 -15.80 -1.11 -8.71
N SER A 285 -16.31 -2.08 -7.97
CA SER A 285 -16.77 -1.84 -6.60
C SER A 285 -15.56 -1.76 -5.68
N LEU A 286 -15.39 -0.64 -4.97
CA LEU A 286 -14.26 -0.40 -4.08
C LEU A 286 -14.66 -0.73 -2.63
N ALA A 287 -13.90 -1.58 -1.97
CA ALA A 287 -13.99 -1.84 -0.55
C ALA A 287 -13.01 -0.94 0.21
N VAL A 288 -13.49 -0.11 1.10
CA VAL A 288 -12.66 0.77 1.92
C VAL A 288 -12.80 0.40 3.38
N HIS A 289 -11.70 -0.04 3.98
CA HIS A 289 -11.64 -0.39 5.39
C HIS A 289 -11.26 0.85 6.20
N LEU A 290 -12.21 1.37 6.96
CA LEU A 290 -12.00 2.49 7.86
C LEU A 290 -11.65 1.99 9.26
N THR A 291 -10.53 2.43 9.80
CA THR A 291 -10.08 2.10 11.15
C THR A 291 -9.93 3.37 11.97
N PRO A 292 -10.62 3.52 13.11
CA PRO A 292 -10.41 4.65 13.99
C PRO A 292 -9.00 4.60 14.56
N ALA A 293 -8.35 5.75 14.68
CA ALA A 293 -6.94 5.82 15.07
C ALA A 293 -6.72 6.96 16.08
N ILE A 294 -6.02 6.67 17.17
CA ILE A 294 -5.56 7.67 18.13
C ILE A 294 -4.13 8.03 17.79
N PRO A 295 -3.83 9.30 17.46
CA PRO A 295 -2.47 9.74 17.20
C PRO A 295 -1.58 9.59 18.45
N LEU A 296 -0.40 8.99 18.30
CA LEU A 296 0.58 8.82 19.37
C LEU A 296 1.85 9.66 19.15
N GLY A 297 1.89 10.40 18.06
CA GLY A 297 3.01 11.19 17.61
C GLY A 297 3.07 11.23 16.08
N GLU A 298 4.17 11.68 15.53
CA GLU A 298 4.33 11.78 14.09
C GLU A 298 4.37 10.40 13.41
N GLY A 299 3.30 10.09 12.68
CA GLY A 299 3.21 8.86 11.88
C GLY A 299 2.94 7.58 12.65
N LEU A 300 2.63 7.68 13.96
CA LEU A 300 2.27 6.57 14.82
C LEU A 300 0.83 6.71 15.30
N TYR A 301 0.12 5.60 15.30
CA TYR A 301 -1.27 5.54 15.68
C TYR A 301 -1.55 4.31 16.53
N LEU A 302 -2.51 4.44 17.43
CA LEU A 302 -3.11 3.31 18.14
C LEU A 302 -4.45 3.01 17.48
N THR A 303 -4.67 1.75 17.12
CA THR A 303 -5.90 1.27 16.51
C THR A 303 -6.52 0.19 17.37
N PRO A 304 -7.86 0.03 17.38
CA PRO A 304 -8.52 -1.03 18.15
C PRO A 304 -7.97 -2.40 17.73
N TRP A 305 -7.69 -3.26 18.71
CA TRP A 305 -7.35 -4.64 18.42
C TRP A 305 -8.58 -5.39 17.94
N ALA A 306 -8.54 -5.86 16.68
CA ALA A 306 -9.70 -6.47 16.01
C ALA A 306 -9.75 -8.00 16.11
N ARG A 307 -8.64 -8.67 16.50
CA ARG A 307 -8.56 -10.13 16.50
C ARG A 307 -8.87 -10.66 17.89
N GLY A 308 -9.86 -11.59 17.97
CA GLY A 308 -10.10 -12.52 19.06
C GLY A 308 -9.78 -11.97 20.45
N GLN A 309 -10.65 -11.13 21.01
CA GLN A 309 -10.50 -10.76 22.39
C GLN A 309 -10.78 -12.01 23.25
N PRO A 310 -9.98 -12.29 24.28
CA PRO A 310 -10.26 -13.37 25.19
C PRO A 310 -11.68 -13.25 25.77
N PRO A 311 -12.42 -14.34 25.94
CA PRO A 311 -13.69 -14.32 26.64
C PRO A 311 -13.53 -13.62 28.00
N GLY A 312 -14.42 -12.67 28.29
CA GLY A 312 -14.34 -11.87 29.53
C GLY A 312 -13.37 -10.66 29.49
N SER A 313 -12.64 -10.44 28.39
CA SER A 313 -11.84 -9.24 28.23
C SER A 313 -12.73 -8.00 28.04
N PRO A 314 -12.47 -6.89 28.76
CA PRO A 314 -13.27 -5.66 28.64
C PRO A 314 -13.10 -4.92 27.31
N GLY A 315 -12.45 -5.53 26.32
CA GLY A 315 -12.25 -4.91 25.01
C GLY A 315 -11.37 -3.66 25.02
N THR A 316 -10.42 -3.60 25.93
CA THR A 316 -9.63 -2.39 26.19
C THR A 316 -8.32 -2.30 25.39
N PHE A 317 -7.96 -3.34 24.64
CA PHE A 317 -6.66 -3.40 23.99
C PHE A 317 -6.59 -2.60 22.69
N TRP A 318 -5.53 -1.85 22.59
CA TRP A 318 -5.10 -1.10 21.42
C TRP A 318 -3.81 -1.68 20.86
N THR A 319 -3.66 -1.63 19.55
CA THR A 319 -2.41 -2.06 18.89
C THR A 319 -1.73 -0.89 18.21
N LEU A 320 -0.41 -0.94 18.19
CA LEU A 320 0.40 0.04 17.49
C LEU A 320 0.30 -0.15 15.97
N ASN A 321 -0.05 0.92 15.27
CA ASN A 321 -0.04 0.98 13.81
C ASN A 321 1.13 1.86 13.35
N VAL A 322 2.06 1.26 12.62
CA VAL A 322 3.29 1.88 12.10
C VAL A 322 3.25 2.12 10.59
N SER A 323 2.09 1.96 9.96
CA SER A 323 1.98 2.01 8.48
C SER A 323 2.52 3.30 7.87
N LYS A 324 2.38 4.44 8.57
CA LYS A 324 2.95 5.70 8.10
C LYS A 324 4.48 5.72 8.22
N THR A 325 5.03 5.10 9.25
CA THR A 325 6.47 4.92 9.41
C THR A 325 7.02 3.96 8.34
N GLU A 326 6.27 2.92 7.98
CA GLU A 326 6.63 2.03 6.86
C GLU A 326 6.67 2.78 5.53
N GLN A 327 5.72 3.68 5.28
CA GLN A 327 5.74 4.54 4.08
C GLN A 327 6.96 5.46 4.06
N ARG A 328 7.37 6.01 5.22
CA ARG A 328 8.60 6.79 5.35
C ARG A 328 9.86 5.93 5.07
N LEU A 329 9.88 4.70 5.58
CA LEU A 329 10.96 3.75 5.28
C LEU A 329 11.02 3.41 3.78
N LEU A 330 9.88 3.15 3.14
CA LEU A 330 9.82 2.89 1.71
C LEU A 330 10.27 4.10 0.87
N ALA A 331 9.93 5.32 1.29
CA ALA A 331 10.40 6.53 0.65
C ALA A 331 11.93 6.66 0.78
N TRP A 332 12.46 6.50 1.99
CA TRP A 332 13.89 6.52 2.23
C TRP A 332 14.65 5.44 1.45
N LEU A 333 14.12 4.20 1.42
CA LEU A 333 14.68 3.11 0.62
C LEU A 333 14.73 3.43 -0.87
N ARG A 334 13.73 4.13 -1.40
CA ARG A 334 13.70 4.56 -2.81
C ARG A 334 14.88 5.45 -3.16
N ASP A 335 15.28 6.32 -2.23
CA ASP A 335 16.40 7.23 -2.41
C ASP A 335 17.77 6.52 -2.30
N GLN A 336 17.82 5.36 -1.61
CA GLN A 336 19.04 4.56 -1.42
C GLN A 336 19.24 3.49 -2.49
N LEU A 337 18.16 2.97 -3.06
CA LEU A 337 18.18 1.87 -4.00
C LEU A 337 18.42 2.35 -5.45
N PRO A 338 18.93 1.49 -6.35
CA PRO A 338 18.98 1.78 -7.78
C PRO A 338 17.61 2.14 -8.35
N GLU A 339 17.56 3.02 -9.36
CA GLU A 339 16.32 3.42 -10.03
C GLU A 339 15.50 2.24 -10.55
N ASP A 340 16.20 1.19 -11.04
CA ASP A 340 15.64 -0.04 -11.58
C ASP A 340 15.53 -1.14 -10.51
N SER A 341 15.41 -0.79 -9.24
CA SER A 341 15.36 -1.76 -8.13
C SER A 341 14.13 -2.67 -8.20
N CYS A 342 14.38 -3.99 -8.03
CA CYS A 342 13.34 -5.02 -8.07
C CYS A 342 12.62 -5.25 -6.72
N HIS A 343 12.88 -4.49 -5.67
CA HIS A 343 12.40 -4.79 -4.32
C HIS A 343 10.87 -4.88 -4.19
N LEU A 344 10.11 -3.94 -4.78
CA LEU A 344 8.65 -4.00 -4.77
C LEU A 344 8.13 -5.12 -5.69
N LYS A 345 8.78 -5.36 -6.82
CA LYS A 345 8.48 -6.47 -7.73
C LYS A 345 8.64 -7.82 -7.01
N CYS A 346 9.72 -7.99 -6.22
CA CYS A 346 9.92 -9.16 -5.37
C CYS A 346 8.74 -9.39 -4.41
N LEU A 347 8.30 -8.34 -3.70
CA LEU A 347 7.17 -8.46 -2.78
C LEU A 347 5.87 -8.82 -3.49
N GLN A 348 5.63 -8.25 -4.67
CA GLN A 348 4.43 -8.52 -5.46
C GLN A 348 4.44 -9.96 -6.00
N ILE A 349 5.57 -10.44 -6.53
CA ILE A 349 5.72 -11.83 -6.98
C ILE A 349 5.55 -12.80 -5.81
N LEU A 350 6.15 -12.52 -4.64
CA LEU A 350 6.01 -13.35 -3.46
C LEU A 350 4.55 -13.46 -2.98
N LYS A 351 3.81 -12.36 -3.01
CA LYS A 351 2.37 -12.36 -2.72
C LYS A 351 1.59 -13.21 -3.73
N GLY A 352 1.89 -13.07 -5.02
CA GLY A 352 1.27 -13.88 -6.05
C GLY A 352 1.56 -15.37 -5.88
N LEU A 353 2.80 -15.74 -5.59
CA LEU A 353 3.20 -17.14 -5.32
C LEU A 353 2.51 -17.69 -4.06
N ARG A 354 2.37 -16.87 -3.00
CA ARG A 354 1.57 -17.25 -1.82
C ARG A 354 0.12 -17.55 -2.20
N GLU A 355 -0.52 -16.69 -2.99
CA GLU A 355 -1.90 -16.91 -3.44
C GLU A 355 -2.04 -18.17 -4.27
N LEU A 356 -1.13 -18.40 -5.23
CA LEU A 356 -1.13 -19.61 -6.05
C LEU A 356 -0.88 -20.87 -5.21
N GLY A 357 0.07 -20.80 -4.27
CA GLY A 357 0.37 -21.92 -3.36
C GLY A 357 -0.77 -22.27 -2.41
N GLY A 358 -1.55 -21.25 -1.98
CA GLY A 358 -2.71 -21.44 -1.11
C GLY A 358 -3.92 -22.09 -1.80
N ARG A 359 -4.09 -21.88 -3.13
CA ARG A 359 -5.23 -22.42 -3.89
C ARG A 359 -5.28 -23.94 -3.95
N ALA A 360 -4.14 -24.59 -3.82
CA ALA A 360 -4.05 -26.05 -3.84
C ALA A 360 -4.22 -26.68 -2.45
N LEU A 361 -4.50 -25.87 -1.42
CA LEU A 361 -4.61 -26.33 -0.05
C LEU A 361 -6.07 -26.49 0.37
N GLU A 362 -6.32 -27.48 1.23
CA GLU A 362 -7.62 -27.66 1.87
C GLU A 362 -8.00 -26.45 2.75
N PRO A 363 -9.31 -26.09 2.87
CA PRO A 363 -9.74 -24.85 3.51
C PRO A 363 -9.16 -24.56 4.91
N PRO A 364 -9.11 -25.50 5.86
CA PRO A 364 -8.53 -25.25 7.17
C PRO A 364 -7.04 -24.92 7.09
N TRP A 365 -6.31 -25.61 6.21
CA TRP A 365 -4.89 -25.41 6.00
C TRP A 365 -4.61 -24.14 5.18
N ALA A 366 -5.43 -23.83 4.18
CA ALA A 366 -5.34 -22.57 3.43
C ALA A 366 -5.49 -21.37 4.36
N ALA A 367 -6.41 -21.42 5.32
CA ALA A 367 -6.58 -20.35 6.31
C ALA A 367 -5.35 -20.18 7.23
N GLN A 368 -4.72 -21.28 7.65
CA GLN A 368 -3.46 -21.22 8.42
C GLN A 368 -2.30 -20.67 7.59
N TRP A 369 -2.16 -21.12 6.34
CA TRP A 369 -1.18 -20.63 5.38
C TRP A 369 -1.29 -19.10 5.20
N ASP A 370 -2.49 -18.57 4.99
CA ASP A 370 -2.72 -17.14 4.82
C ASP A 370 -2.48 -16.34 6.11
N ARG A 371 -2.78 -16.91 7.26
CA ARG A 371 -2.52 -16.28 8.57
C ARG A 371 -1.02 -16.16 8.86
N VAL A 372 -0.26 -17.25 8.67
CA VAL A 372 1.19 -17.28 8.90
C VAL A 372 1.91 -16.40 7.89
N LEU A 373 1.62 -16.55 6.60
CA LEU A 373 2.22 -15.76 5.52
C LEU A 373 1.39 -14.49 5.20
N SER A 374 0.95 -13.79 6.24
CA SER A 374 0.23 -12.54 6.04
C SER A 374 1.04 -11.53 5.22
N SER A 375 0.38 -10.61 4.53
CA SER A 375 1.08 -9.56 3.76
C SER A 375 2.06 -8.75 4.60
N TYR A 376 1.81 -8.64 5.92
CA TYR A 376 2.71 -7.97 6.85
C TYR A 376 3.98 -8.79 7.11
N VAL A 377 3.86 -10.09 7.30
CA VAL A 377 4.99 -11.02 7.46
C VAL A 377 5.88 -11.01 6.21
N LEU A 378 5.28 -11.08 5.01
CA LEU A 378 6.03 -11.01 3.75
C LEU A 378 6.77 -9.68 3.59
N LYS A 379 6.11 -8.56 3.91
CA LYS A 379 6.71 -7.22 3.86
C LYS A 379 7.84 -7.08 4.88
N THR A 380 7.66 -7.59 6.08
CA THR A 380 8.68 -7.57 7.13
C THR A 380 9.94 -8.36 6.73
N ALA A 381 9.78 -9.53 6.12
CA ALA A 381 10.90 -10.32 5.62
C ALA A 381 11.67 -9.58 4.50
N LEU A 382 10.95 -8.94 3.57
CA LEU A 382 11.59 -8.09 2.56
C LEU A 382 12.42 -6.98 3.20
N PHE A 383 11.86 -6.25 4.17
CA PHE A 383 12.59 -5.16 4.84
C PHE A 383 13.83 -5.66 5.59
N TRP A 384 13.74 -6.81 6.27
CA TRP A 384 14.89 -7.42 6.91
C TRP A 384 15.98 -7.81 5.91
N THR A 385 15.60 -8.28 4.72
CA THR A 385 16.54 -8.62 3.65
C THR A 385 17.18 -7.37 3.06
N LEU A 386 16.39 -6.30 2.84
CA LEU A 386 16.87 -5.00 2.36
C LEU A 386 17.87 -4.35 3.31
N LEU A 387 17.59 -4.37 4.62
CA LEU A 387 18.46 -3.76 5.63
C LEU A 387 19.76 -4.55 5.92
N ARG A 388 19.91 -5.78 5.39
CA ARG A 388 21.08 -6.64 5.60
C ARG A 388 22.06 -6.63 4.44
N GLY A 389 21.57 -6.37 3.23
CA GLY A 389 22.36 -6.52 2.02
C GLY A 389 22.84 -5.18 1.43
N PRO A 390 23.79 -5.21 0.48
CA PRO A 390 24.19 -4.04 -0.25
C PRO A 390 23.05 -3.58 -1.18
N TRP A 391 22.83 -2.28 -1.25
CA TRP A 391 21.75 -1.65 -2.04
C TRP A 391 21.84 -1.96 -3.53
N GLN A 392 23.07 -2.01 -4.08
CA GLN A 392 23.34 -2.30 -5.50
C GLN A 392 22.90 -3.72 -5.91
N ALA A 393 22.82 -4.64 -4.97
CA ALA A 393 22.36 -5.99 -5.24
C ALA A 393 20.85 -6.07 -5.55
N TRP A 394 20.10 -4.96 -5.45
CA TRP A 394 18.67 -4.92 -5.74
C TRP A 394 18.33 -4.41 -7.14
N GLU A 395 19.31 -4.25 -8.03
CA GLU A 395 19.04 -3.98 -9.45
C GLU A 395 18.15 -5.07 -10.08
N ASP A 396 17.33 -4.71 -11.08
CA ASP A 396 16.32 -5.59 -11.67
C ASP A 396 16.88 -6.91 -12.22
N HIS A 397 18.13 -6.92 -12.66
CA HIS A 397 18.75 -8.15 -13.17
C HIS A 397 19.02 -9.21 -12.09
N PHE A 398 19.02 -8.84 -10.79
CA PHE A 398 19.13 -9.77 -9.66
C PHE A 398 17.79 -10.28 -9.14
N LEU A 399 16.68 -10.02 -9.82
CA LEU A 399 15.31 -10.36 -9.38
C LEU A 399 15.20 -11.77 -8.79
N VAL A 400 15.72 -12.79 -9.48
CA VAL A 400 15.62 -14.20 -9.03
C VAL A 400 16.38 -14.41 -7.73
N ALA A 401 17.61 -13.93 -7.65
CA ALA A 401 18.46 -14.07 -6.46
C ALA A 401 17.85 -13.32 -5.26
N ARG A 402 17.36 -12.09 -5.46
CA ARG A 402 16.72 -11.31 -4.39
C ARG A 402 15.42 -11.96 -3.89
N LEU A 403 14.63 -12.51 -4.81
CA LEU A 403 13.42 -13.23 -4.44
C LEU A 403 13.75 -14.50 -3.63
N GLU A 404 14.80 -15.22 -4.01
CA GLU A 404 15.29 -16.37 -3.27
C GLU A 404 15.75 -15.99 -1.86
N ASP A 405 16.49 -14.88 -1.70
CA ASP A 405 16.92 -14.39 -0.38
C ASP A 405 15.73 -14.07 0.53
N VAL A 406 14.67 -13.46 0.01
CA VAL A 406 13.45 -13.16 0.79
C VAL A 406 12.74 -14.47 1.19
N VAL A 407 12.64 -15.43 0.27
CA VAL A 407 12.06 -16.75 0.56
C VAL A 407 12.88 -17.46 1.64
N LEU A 408 14.21 -17.49 1.52
CA LEU A 408 15.09 -18.11 2.52
C LEU A 408 15.01 -17.40 3.87
N CYS A 409 14.93 -16.08 3.90
CA CYS A 409 14.70 -15.31 5.13
C CYS A 409 13.39 -15.73 5.83
N LEU A 410 12.31 -15.91 5.07
CA LEU A 410 11.03 -16.40 5.58
C LEU A 410 11.14 -17.84 6.10
N VAL A 411 11.70 -18.77 5.30
CA VAL A 411 11.85 -20.17 5.66
C VAL A 411 12.67 -20.31 6.95
N GLN A 412 13.80 -19.61 7.05
CA GLN A 412 14.62 -19.59 8.26
C GLN A 412 13.90 -19.00 9.47
N GLY A 413 13.12 -17.91 9.25
CA GLY A 413 12.30 -17.31 10.31
C GLY A 413 11.23 -18.27 10.83
N LEU A 414 10.56 -18.98 9.94
CA LEU A 414 9.53 -19.98 10.26
C LEU A 414 10.14 -21.17 11.01
N GLN A 415 11.23 -21.75 10.51
CA GLN A 415 11.92 -22.87 11.16
C GLN A 415 12.46 -22.54 12.55
N ARG A 416 12.85 -21.28 12.78
CA ARG A 416 13.29 -20.80 14.10
C ARG A 416 12.15 -20.35 14.99
N GLY A 417 10.92 -20.33 14.48
CA GLY A 417 9.76 -19.77 15.17
C GLY A 417 9.91 -18.26 15.48
N ARG A 418 10.77 -17.54 14.75
CA ARG A 418 11.10 -16.15 15.08
C ARG A 418 11.24 -15.26 13.85
N LEU A 419 10.33 -14.31 13.73
CA LEU A 419 10.42 -13.16 12.84
C LEU A 419 10.05 -11.91 13.64
N THR A 420 11.04 -11.08 13.97
CA THR A 420 10.82 -9.90 14.81
C THR A 420 10.17 -8.77 14.03
N HIS A 421 9.28 -8.04 14.70
CA HIS A 421 8.70 -6.80 14.21
C HIS A 421 9.79 -5.81 13.80
N LEU A 422 9.62 -5.13 12.66
CA LEU A 422 10.69 -4.33 12.09
C LEU A 422 11.08 -3.12 12.95
N PHE A 423 10.12 -2.44 13.58
CA PHE A 423 10.34 -1.15 14.23
C PHE A 423 10.52 -1.21 15.75
N LEU A 424 10.15 -2.32 16.38
CA LEU A 424 10.22 -2.47 17.84
C LEU A 424 11.58 -3.01 18.27
N GLY A 425 12.35 -2.22 18.99
CA GLY A 425 13.66 -2.60 19.50
C GLY A 425 14.69 -2.95 18.43
N ASN A 426 14.57 -2.37 17.23
CA ASN A 426 15.48 -2.64 16.12
C ASN A 426 16.54 -1.54 15.98
N PRO A 427 17.80 -1.80 16.34
CA PRO A 427 18.89 -0.81 16.24
C PRO A 427 19.39 -0.60 14.80
N ARG A 428 18.95 -1.38 13.83
CA ARG A 428 19.40 -1.32 12.42
C ARG A 428 18.61 -0.35 11.57
N LEU A 429 17.57 0.27 12.13
CA LEU A 429 16.79 1.25 11.41
C LEU A 429 17.58 2.55 11.22
N PRO A 430 17.45 3.20 10.06
CA PRO A 430 18.11 4.48 9.81
C PRO A 430 17.71 5.53 10.84
N GLU A 431 18.66 6.28 11.34
CA GLU A 431 18.41 7.38 12.31
C GLU A 431 17.53 8.47 11.71
N THR A 432 17.62 8.66 10.39
CA THR A 432 16.80 9.60 9.61
C THR A 432 15.29 9.35 9.70
N LEU A 433 14.86 8.16 10.10
CA LEU A 433 13.43 7.84 10.29
C LEU A 433 12.81 8.49 11.52
N SER A 434 13.60 9.18 12.36
CA SER A 434 13.12 9.92 13.55
C SER A 434 12.11 9.11 14.40
N LEU A 435 12.46 7.87 14.74
CA LEU A 435 11.59 7.02 15.56
C LEU A 435 11.55 7.52 17.01
N PRO A 436 10.36 7.55 17.63
CA PRO A 436 10.25 7.86 19.05
C PRO A 436 11.06 6.89 19.93
N LYS A 437 11.59 7.43 21.05
CA LYS A 437 12.44 6.70 21.98
C LYS A 437 11.80 5.38 22.46
N PHE A 438 10.49 5.39 22.76
CA PHE A 438 9.77 4.21 23.23
C PHE A 438 9.75 3.06 22.22
N LEU A 439 9.78 3.32 20.91
CA LEU A 439 9.88 2.26 19.90
C LEU A 439 11.30 1.67 19.82
N LYS A 440 12.31 2.50 19.97
CA LYS A 440 13.72 2.05 19.97
C LYS A 440 14.03 1.19 21.19
N GLU A 441 13.44 1.54 22.35
CA GLU A 441 13.64 0.85 23.63
C GLU A 441 12.63 -0.28 23.89
N ALA A 442 11.62 -0.44 23.03
CA ALA A 442 10.63 -1.50 23.18
C ALA A 442 11.28 -2.89 23.08
N SER A 443 10.75 -3.83 23.84
CA SER A 443 11.10 -5.23 23.67
C SER A 443 10.73 -5.72 22.28
N PRO A 444 11.61 -6.48 21.59
CA PRO A 444 11.31 -7.03 20.28
C PRO A 444 10.08 -7.95 20.31
N VAL A 445 9.10 -7.68 19.47
CA VAL A 445 7.89 -8.51 19.30
C VAL A 445 8.12 -9.52 18.19
N ASN A 446 7.84 -10.79 18.47
CA ASN A 446 7.92 -11.87 17.48
C ASN A 446 6.57 -12.04 16.78
N LEU A 447 6.50 -11.76 15.49
CA LEU A 447 5.27 -11.87 14.68
C LEU A 447 4.72 -13.29 14.55
N LEU A 448 5.54 -14.30 14.84
CA LEU A 448 5.19 -15.72 14.74
C LEU A 448 4.82 -16.34 16.10
N ALA A 449 4.81 -15.57 17.18
CA ALA A 449 4.65 -16.08 18.54
C ALA A 449 3.29 -16.76 18.84
N ASP A 450 2.28 -16.50 17.99
CA ASP A 450 0.94 -17.10 18.13
C ASP A 450 0.79 -18.45 17.43
N PHE A 451 1.82 -18.91 16.72
CA PHE A 451 1.78 -20.17 15.98
C PHE A 451 2.68 -21.22 16.64
N ASP A 452 2.21 -22.46 16.65
CA ASP A 452 2.99 -23.61 17.09
C ASP A 452 4.06 -24.01 16.07
N GLN A 453 5.14 -24.60 16.52
CA GLN A 453 6.29 -24.95 15.68
C GLN A 453 5.93 -25.95 14.56
N PRO A 454 5.12 -27.00 14.78
CA PRO A 454 4.68 -27.90 13.70
C PRO A 454 3.95 -27.18 12.55
N THR A 455 3.10 -26.20 12.87
CA THR A 455 2.44 -25.36 11.86
C THR A 455 3.46 -24.53 11.08
N LEU A 456 4.41 -23.90 11.77
CA LEU A 456 5.46 -23.10 11.14
C LEU A 456 6.37 -23.93 10.23
N ASP A 457 6.78 -25.13 10.65
CA ASP A 457 7.61 -26.04 9.86
C ASP A 457 6.88 -26.54 8.61
N ARG A 458 5.59 -26.83 8.72
CA ARG A 458 4.76 -27.21 7.59
C ARG A 458 4.64 -26.07 6.58
N VAL A 459 4.41 -24.82 7.05
CA VAL A 459 4.37 -23.63 6.19
C VAL A 459 5.72 -23.39 5.54
N ALA A 460 6.83 -23.55 6.26
CA ALA A 460 8.18 -23.38 5.71
C ALA A 460 8.45 -24.37 4.57
N SER A 461 8.12 -25.65 4.79
CA SER A 461 8.28 -26.71 3.80
C SER A 461 7.43 -26.46 2.56
N GLN A 462 6.17 -26.05 2.75
CA GLN A 462 5.26 -25.71 1.66
C GLN A 462 5.75 -24.48 0.89
N LEU A 463 6.21 -23.42 1.56
CA LEU A 463 6.75 -22.22 0.92
C LEU A 463 7.97 -22.55 0.05
N LEU A 464 8.88 -23.38 0.57
CA LEU A 464 10.05 -23.84 -0.17
C LEU A 464 9.66 -24.69 -1.39
N SER A 465 8.64 -25.54 -1.24
CA SER A 465 8.06 -26.33 -2.34
C SER A 465 7.46 -25.43 -3.42
N VAL A 466 6.64 -24.44 -3.04
CA VAL A 466 6.05 -23.46 -3.96
C VAL A 466 7.15 -22.69 -4.68
N TRP A 467 8.20 -22.25 -3.99
CA TRP A 467 9.33 -21.57 -4.60
C TRP A 467 10.08 -22.45 -5.62
N LYS A 468 10.39 -23.68 -5.26
CA LYS A 468 11.06 -24.63 -6.18
C LYS A 468 10.20 -24.96 -7.40
N GLN A 469 8.89 -25.11 -7.21
CA GLN A 469 7.93 -25.44 -8.25
C GLN A 469 7.31 -24.20 -8.93
N ALA A 470 7.73 -22.99 -8.59
CA ALA A 470 7.17 -21.74 -9.14
C ALA A 470 7.03 -21.75 -10.67
N PRO A 471 8.03 -22.24 -11.46
CA PRO A 471 7.89 -22.31 -12.91
C PRO A 471 6.73 -23.20 -13.37
N ARG A 472 6.46 -24.31 -12.69
CA ARG A 472 5.36 -25.22 -13.01
C ARG A 472 4.02 -24.61 -12.60
N ILE A 473 3.95 -24.11 -11.38
CA ILE A 473 2.73 -23.50 -10.82
C ILE A 473 2.27 -22.31 -11.66
N ILE A 474 3.17 -21.41 -12.02
CA ILE A 474 2.86 -20.25 -12.86
C ILE A 474 2.32 -20.69 -14.21
N ARG A 475 2.96 -21.67 -14.90
CA ARG A 475 2.49 -22.14 -16.21
C ARG A 475 1.09 -22.76 -16.13
N MET A 476 0.82 -23.57 -15.11
CA MET A 476 -0.53 -24.17 -14.92
C MET A 476 -1.61 -23.09 -14.76
N HIS A 477 -1.31 -21.97 -14.11
CA HIS A 477 -2.27 -20.90 -13.89
C HIS A 477 -2.27 -19.82 -14.98
N SER A 478 -1.24 -19.74 -15.82
CA SER A 478 -1.20 -18.83 -16.98
C SER A 478 -2.10 -19.28 -18.12
N GLY A 479 -2.38 -20.60 -18.25
CA GLY A 479 -3.32 -21.17 -19.23
C GLY A 479 -4.79 -21.00 -18.84
N LEU A 480 -5.08 -20.84 -17.58
CA LEU A 480 -6.40 -20.50 -17.06
C LEU A 480 -6.48 -18.97 -17.09
N GLY A 481 -6.92 -18.40 -18.21
CA GLY A 481 -7.19 -16.96 -18.29
C GLY A 481 -7.90 -16.50 -17.03
N TYR A 482 -7.32 -15.56 -16.34
CA TYR A 482 -7.79 -15.03 -15.04
C TYR A 482 -9.10 -14.28 -15.25
N ARG A 483 -10.17 -15.03 -15.62
CA ARG A 483 -11.54 -14.57 -15.48
C ARG A 483 -11.83 -14.57 -13.98
N ARG A 484 -11.53 -13.46 -13.32
CA ARG A 484 -12.23 -13.16 -12.08
C ARG A 484 -13.72 -13.12 -12.40
N GLN A 485 -14.42 -14.18 -12.05
CA GLN A 485 -15.84 -14.11 -11.87
C GLN A 485 -16.08 -13.15 -10.71
N HIS A 486 -16.42 -11.90 -11.05
CA HIS A 486 -17.17 -11.08 -10.11
C HIS A 486 -18.56 -11.69 -10.07
N PRO A 487 -19.04 -12.18 -8.93
CA PRO A 487 -20.47 -12.41 -8.79
C PRO A 487 -21.15 -11.04 -8.95
N ILE A 488 -22.08 -11.00 -9.87
CA ILE A 488 -23.00 -9.89 -10.15
C ILE A 488 -23.78 -9.49 -8.88
#